data_34b81e6a81c08577c4243dd755767247
#
_entry.id   34b81e6a81c08577c4243dd755767247
#
_cell.length_a   1.000
_cell.length_b   1.000
_cell.length_c   1.000
_cell.angle_alpha   90.00
_cell.angle_beta   90.00
_cell.angle_gamma   90.00
#
_symmetry.space_group_name_H-M   'P 1'
#
loop_
_entity.id
_entity.type
_entity.pdbx_description
1 polymer ?
#
loop_
_entity_poly.entity_id
_entity_poly.type
_entity_poly.pdbx_seq_one_letter_code
_entity_poly.pdbx_strand_id
1 'polypeptide(L)'
;SEMCIRDRSTMERKEFQAESKRLLELMIHSIYTHKEIFLREILSNASDAIDKLCYRSLTDEQVGMKREDFAITIRPDQEARTLTVSDNGIGMNDTDLEQNLGVIASSGTFQFRQELDKDAETDVIGQFGVGFYSAFMVADHITVVTRKYGDEQGWRWESDGVEGYTIEPCRKDTVGTDIIMHLKADEEPEEYSQYLQEHTLQRLVKKYSDYIRFPIRMEMTRSKRKEGCPEDKPEYEEIKEWETLNSMVPLWQRKKSEVTREEYDKFYQEHFGDFAPPQSVITVSAEGAVTYKALLFIPSQPSGQYYTEDFEPGLQLYSSGVMIMDKCADLLPECFNFVRGVVDSPDLSLNISRELLQHDRQLKVISNNLEKKVRSELERMLKDDRERYEKFYRSFGRQLKLSALNNYGAMKEKLQDLLLFYSSTQKKLVTLGEYVSRMPEEQKYIYYASGDSVEAVDHLPQTELLKDRSMEILYFTDKTDEFIPDIFRTYGDKAFRSAVDGDLELGDEKQPETADHQETLDFLKETLGSRVDQVKASSKLKSHPVCLTSGEGMTFEMEKYFAAVQPDLALKAKRILEVNVEHPAFAALESARITDPDRAKKYAEILLNQAMLIAGLPLENPSDYTDLICSLWK
;
A
#
# COMPACT_ATOMS: atom_id res chain seq x y z
N SER A 1 74.08 38.25 2.79
CA SER A 1 73.32 37.14 3.32
C SER A 1 72.12 36.88 2.42
N GLU A 2 72.27 35.84 1.66
CA GLU A 2 71.29 35.33 0.69
C GLU A 2 70.12 34.66 1.39
N MET A 3 68.94 35.07 1.00
CA MET A 3 67.71 34.57 1.51
C MET A 3 67.21 33.54 0.52
N CYS A 4 67.22 32.26 0.93
CA CYS A 4 66.65 31.18 0.18
C CYS A 4 65.12 31.39 0.06
N ILE A 5 64.64 31.67 -1.13
CA ILE A 5 63.26 31.58 -1.54
C ILE A 5 62.98 30.09 -1.75
N ARG A 6 62.28 29.47 -0.82
CA ARG A 6 61.70 28.12 -0.99
C ARG A 6 60.67 28.21 -2.10
N ASP A 7 60.96 27.56 -3.16
CA ASP A 7 60.06 27.23 -4.27
C ASP A 7 58.85 26.47 -3.74
N ARG A 8 57.69 27.10 -3.74
CA ARG A 8 56.43 26.42 -3.54
C ARG A 8 56.13 25.68 -4.85
N SER A 9 56.53 24.43 -4.91
CA SER A 9 56.01 23.53 -5.94
C SER A 9 54.49 23.61 -5.93
N THR A 10 53.95 24.18 -7.00
CA THR A 10 52.54 24.10 -7.34
C THR A 10 52.16 22.61 -7.33
N MET A 11 51.38 22.18 -6.34
CA MET A 11 50.75 20.87 -6.39
C MET A 11 49.88 20.86 -7.63
N GLU A 12 50.35 20.20 -8.66
CA GLU A 12 49.56 19.90 -9.84
C GLU A 12 48.42 18.99 -9.40
N ARG A 13 47.20 19.52 -9.42
CA ARG A 13 45.99 18.75 -9.10
C ARG A 13 45.80 17.74 -10.22
N LYS A 14 46.17 16.49 -9.97
CA LYS A 14 45.95 15.40 -10.91
C LYS A 14 44.43 15.06 -10.89
N GLU A 15 43.81 15.16 -12.03
CA GLU A 15 42.47 14.68 -12.23
C GLU A 15 42.45 13.15 -12.17
N PHE A 16 41.40 12.57 -11.54
CA PHE A 16 41.20 11.14 -11.56
C PHE A 16 40.96 10.69 -12.99
N GLN A 17 41.85 9.90 -13.56
CA GLN A 17 41.59 9.20 -14.81
C GLN A 17 40.67 8.03 -14.50
N ALA A 18 39.38 8.15 -14.87
CA ALA A 18 38.47 7.03 -14.80
C ALA A 18 38.86 6.00 -15.87
N GLU A 19 39.14 4.77 -15.48
CA GLU A 19 39.16 3.64 -16.42
C GLU A 19 37.74 3.45 -16.98
N SER A 20 37.48 4.03 -18.15
CA SER A 20 36.16 4.01 -18.83
C SER A 20 35.59 2.60 -18.94
N LYS A 21 36.48 1.62 -19.19
CA LYS A 21 36.12 0.19 -19.24
C LYS A 21 35.52 -0.32 -17.94
N ARG A 22 36.14 -0.01 -16.80
CA ARG A 22 35.68 -0.47 -15.47
C ARG A 22 34.40 0.23 -15.01
N LEU A 23 34.25 1.50 -15.37
CA LEU A 23 33.00 2.23 -15.15
C LEU A 23 31.86 1.66 -15.95
N LEU A 24 32.09 1.31 -17.21
CA LEU A 24 31.07 0.69 -18.06
C LEU A 24 30.67 -0.69 -17.54
N GLU A 25 31.63 -1.52 -17.10
CA GLU A 25 31.37 -2.80 -16.44
C GLU A 25 30.51 -2.63 -15.18
N LEU A 26 30.83 -1.66 -14.32
CA LEU A 26 30.05 -1.36 -13.12
C LEU A 26 28.65 -0.87 -13.46
N MET A 27 28.51 -0.06 -14.51
CA MET A 27 27.20 0.42 -14.97
C MET A 27 26.33 -0.71 -15.51
N ILE A 28 26.89 -1.60 -16.31
CA ILE A 28 26.16 -2.75 -16.89
C ILE A 28 25.73 -3.74 -15.81
N HIS A 29 26.57 -3.97 -14.78
CA HIS A 29 26.33 -5.05 -13.81
C HIS A 29 25.81 -4.60 -12.45
N SER A 30 25.87 -3.31 -12.09
CA SER A 30 25.60 -2.84 -10.74
C SER A 30 24.57 -1.73 -10.62
N ILE A 31 24.28 -0.98 -11.68
CA ILE A 31 23.37 0.17 -11.63
C ILE A 31 21.90 -0.27 -11.74
N TYR A 32 21.64 -1.30 -12.52
CA TYR A 32 20.29 -1.76 -12.80
C TYR A 32 20.01 -3.10 -12.12
N THR A 33 18.92 -3.16 -11.36
CA THR A 33 18.50 -4.37 -10.64
C THR A 33 17.82 -5.37 -11.58
N HIS A 34 17.08 -4.88 -12.58
CA HIS A 34 16.31 -5.69 -13.52
C HIS A 34 16.77 -5.46 -14.97
N LYS A 35 17.19 -6.52 -15.64
CA LYS A 35 17.67 -6.44 -17.03
C LYS A 35 16.60 -5.96 -18.01
N GLU A 36 15.35 -6.28 -17.77
CA GLU A 36 14.22 -5.93 -18.65
C GLU A 36 14.03 -4.42 -18.87
N ILE A 37 14.62 -3.58 -18.01
CA ILE A 37 14.53 -2.12 -18.16
C ILE A 37 15.35 -1.56 -19.31
N PHE A 38 16.24 -2.36 -19.94
CA PHE A 38 16.97 -1.90 -21.12
C PHE A 38 16.02 -1.37 -22.18
N LEU A 39 14.89 -2.04 -22.43
CA LEU A 39 13.92 -1.62 -23.42
C LEU A 39 13.29 -0.26 -23.06
N ARG A 40 12.98 -0.04 -21.78
CA ARG A 40 12.50 1.25 -21.28
C ARG A 40 13.48 2.37 -21.63
N GLU A 41 14.77 2.16 -21.38
CA GLU A 41 15.81 3.18 -21.60
C GLU A 41 15.98 3.47 -23.10
N ILE A 42 16.01 2.44 -23.94
CA ILE A 42 16.11 2.61 -25.40
C ILE A 42 14.89 3.33 -25.97
N LEU A 43 13.68 2.98 -25.53
CA LEU A 43 12.44 3.65 -25.97
C LEU A 43 12.38 5.11 -25.48
N SER A 44 12.87 5.38 -24.28
CA SER A 44 12.98 6.75 -23.76
C SER A 44 13.92 7.61 -24.58
N ASN A 45 15.09 7.08 -24.97
CA ASN A 45 16.03 7.77 -25.83
C ASN A 45 15.45 8.03 -27.25
N ALA A 46 14.70 7.07 -27.78
CA ALA A 46 14.01 7.23 -29.06
C ALA A 46 12.94 8.34 -28.98
N SER A 47 12.18 8.37 -27.90
CA SER A 47 11.20 9.44 -27.64
C SER A 47 11.86 10.82 -27.56
N ASP A 48 12.97 10.94 -26.84
CA ASP A 48 13.72 12.20 -26.71
C ASP A 48 14.29 12.68 -28.06
N ALA A 49 14.75 11.75 -28.91
CA ALA A 49 15.21 12.07 -30.26
C ALA A 49 14.07 12.62 -31.15
N ILE A 50 12.88 12.04 -31.01
CA ILE A 50 11.68 12.50 -31.71
C ILE A 50 11.23 13.86 -31.16
N ASP A 51 11.25 14.08 -29.85
CA ASP A 51 10.89 15.35 -29.24
C ASP A 51 11.74 16.51 -29.77
N LYS A 52 13.05 16.30 -29.95
CA LYS A 52 13.96 17.28 -30.50
C LYS A 52 13.59 17.68 -31.94
N LEU A 53 13.25 16.71 -32.79
CA LEU A 53 12.84 17.00 -34.17
C LEU A 53 11.42 17.57 -34.23
N CYS A 54 10.52 17.07 -33.43
CA CYS A 54 9.14 17.56 -33.30
C CYS A 54 9.12 19.03 -32.85
N TYR A 55 9.94 19.39 -31.85
CA TYR A 55 10.12 20.78 -31.43
C TYR A 55 10.67 21.67 -32.57
N ARG A 56 11.67 21.16 -33.29
CA ARG A 56 12.26 21.88 -34.43
C ARG A 56 11.23 22.08 -35.56
N SER A 57 10.31 21.14 -35.77
CA SER A 57 9.25 21.25 -36.80
C SER A 57 8.28 22.39 -36.53
N LEU A 58 8.22 22.94 -35.30
CA LEU A 58 7.37 24.09 -34.98
C LEU A 58 7.91 25.40 -35.57
N THR A 59 9.22 25.46 -35.86
CA THR A 59 9.90 26.67 -36.37
C THR A 59 10.56 26.46 -37.74
N ASP A 60 10.69 25.22 -38.19
CA ASP A 60 11.34 24.84 -39.45
C ASP A 60 10.38 24.01 -40.31
N GLU A 61 9.75 24.67 -41.30
CA GLU A 61 8.82 24.02 -42.24
C GLU A 61 9.48 22.96 -43.12
N GLN A 62 10.83 22.96 -43.24
CA GLN A 62 11.56 21.97 -44.07
C GLN A 62 11.57 20.58 -43.44
N VAL A 63 11.26 20.45 -42.15
CA VAL A 63 11.09 19.15 -41.50
C VAL A 63 9.98 18.35 -42.20
N GLY A 64 8.92 19.01 -42.66
CA GLY A 64 7.86 18.41 -43.47
C GLY A 64 7.05 17.30 -42.80
N MET A 65 7.24 17.08 -41.51
CA MET A 65 6.59 16.03 -40.73
C MET A 65 5.56 16.65 -39.77
N LYS A 66 4.41 16.00 -39.67
CA LYS A 66 3.41 16.30 -38.64
C LYS A 66 3.62 15.37 -37.44
N ARG A 67 3.05 15.74 -36.30
CA ARG A 67 3.14 14.93 -35.09
C ARG A 67 2.72 13.46 -35.28
N GLU A 68 1.78 13.21 -36.18
CA GLU A 68 1.24 11.89 -36.50
C GLU A 68 2.24 11.00 -37.28
N ASP A 69 3.26 11.62 -37.90
CA ASP A 69 4.26 10.92 -38.69
C ASP A 69 5.40 10.35 -37.84
N PHE A 70 5.54 10.86 -36.61
CA PHE A 70 6.56 10.40 -35.68
C PHE A 70 6.16 9.07 -35.05
N ALA A 71 7.08 8.12 -35.04
CA ALA A 71 6.87 6.81 -34.43
C ALA A 71 8.18 6.14 -34.01
N ILE A 72 8.06 5.27 -33.02
CA ILE A 72 9.11 4.32 -32.63
C ILE A 72 8.68 2.95 -33.15
N THR A 73 9.60 2.19 -33.71
CA THR A 73 9.33 0.87 -34.27
C THR A 73 10.20 -0.18 -33.62
N ILE A 74 9.61 -1.28 -33.19
CA ILE A 74 10.31 -2.46 -32.65
C ILE A 74 10.25 -3.59 -33.66
N ARG A 75 11.39 -4.22 -33.96
CA ARG A 75 11.49 -5.38 -34.88
C ARG A 75 12.36 -6.45 -34.22
N PRO A 76 11.78 -7.51 -33.67
CA PRO A 76 12.52 -8.69 -33.26
C PRO A 76 12.79 -9.58 -34.47
N ASP A 77 13.99 -10.15 -34.53
CA ASP A 77 14.38 -11.19 -35.49
C ASP A 77 14.97 -12.37 -34.71
N GLN A 78 14.23 -13.46 -34.69
CA GLN A 78 14.61 -14.66 -33.92
C GLN A 78 15.76 -15.42 -34.60
N GLU A 79 15.83 -15.43 -35.94
CA GLU A 79 16.88 -16.14 -36.67
C GLU A 79 18.22 -15.44 -36.53
N ALA A 80 18.23 -14.13 -36.70
CA ALA A 80 19.43 -13.31 -36.51
C ALA A 80 19.76 -13.02 -35.02
N ARG A 81 18.88 -13.38 -34.07
CA ARG A 81 18.94 -13.02 -32.65
C ARG A 81 19.10 -11.51 -32.42
N THR A 82 18.45 -10.70 -33.24
CA THR A 82 18.54 -9.24 -33.13
C THR A 82 17.21 -8.62 -32.73
N LEU A 83 17.30 -7.61 -31.89
CA LEU A 83 16.19 -6.72 -31.56
C LEU A 83 16.55 -5.32 -32.06
N THR A 84 15.75 -4.81 -33.01
CA THR A 84 15.93 -3.48 -33.58
C THR A 84 14.88 -2.52 -33.04
N VAL A 85 15.33 -1.36 -32.52
CA VAL A 85 14.47 -0.24 -32.16
C VAL A 85 14.84 0.93 -33.06
N SER A 86 13.87 1.44 -33.80
CA SER A 86 14.04 2.54 -34.75
C SER A 86 13.19 3.72 -34.37
N ASP A 87 13.73 4.92 -34.47
CA ASP A 87 13.02 6.19 -34.38
C ASP A 87 13.22 7.02 -35.65
N ASN A 88 12.29 7.88 -35.94
CA ASN A 88 12.38 8.90 -36.98
C ASN A 88 12.59 10.31 -36.37
N GLY A 89 13.35 10.37 -35.27
CA GLY A 89 13.75 11.60 -34.59
C GLY A 89 14.88 12.34 -35.29
N ILE A 90 15.57 13.20 -34.52
CA ILE A 90 16.58 14.12 -35.05
C ILE A 90 17.80 13.43 -35.66
N GLY A 91 18.10 12.20 -35.25
CA GLY A 91 19.31 11.49 -35.65
C GLY A 91 20.61 12.10 -35.11
N MET A 92 21.73 11.51 -35.52
CA MET A 92 23.09 11.92 -35.07
C MET A 92 24.04 11.91 -36.25
N ASN A 93 25.04 12.82 -36.21
CA ASN A 93 26.21 12.74 -37.07
C ASN A 93 27.37 12.11 -36.29
N ASP A 94 28.58 12.06 -36.89
CA ASP A 94 29.79 11.48 -36.28
C ASP A 94 30.16 12.16 -34.96
N THR A 95 30.13 13.49 -34.94
CA THR A 95 30.41 14.27 -33.71
C THR A 95 29.40 14.01 -32.63
N ASP A 96 28.11 13.93 -32.96
CA ASP A 96 27.04 13.59 -31.99
C ASP A 96 27.23 12.17 -31.45
N LEU A 97 27.62 11.21 -32.30
CA LEU A 97 27.88 9.81 -31.89
C LEU A 97 29.05 9.75 -30.90
N GLU A 98 30.16 10.48 -31.17
CA GLU A 98 31.29 10.57 -30.24
C GLU A 98 30.87 11.19 -28.90
N GLN A 99 30.09 12.27 -28.92
CA GLN A 99 29.68 12.98 -27.72
C GLN A 99 28.62 12.22 -26.90
N ASN A 100 27.67 11.58 -27.57
CA ASN A 100 26.51 10.94 -26.89
C ASN A 100 26.70 9.45 -26.57
N LEU A 101 27.47 8.73 -27.41
CA LEU A 101 27.75 7.31 -27.25
C LEU A 101 29.22 6.99 -26.95
N GLY A 102 30.13 7.89 -27.24
CA GLY A 102 31.56 7.74 -26.96
C GLY A 102 31.98 8.26 -25.59
N VAL A 103 31.16 9.10 -24.96
CA VAL A 103 31.46 9.68 -23.63
C VAL A 103 30.43 9.17 -22.64
N ILE A 104 30.86 8.39 -21.66
CA ILE A 104 30.00 7.87 -20.59
C ILE A 104 29.51 9.05 -19.72
N ALA A 105 28.20 9.05 -19.43
CA ALA A 105 27.51 10.09 -18.67
C ALA A 105 27.40 11.46 -19.37
N SER A 106 27.50 11.51 -20.70
CA SER A 106 27.15 12.69 -21.49
C SER A 106 25.72 12.59 -22.02
N SER A 107 24.86 13.57 -21.72
CA SER A 107 23.47 13.61 -22.18
C SER A 107 23.21 14.80 -23.09
N GLY A 108 23.12 14.54 -24.40
CA GLY A 108 22.66 15.55 -25.35
C GLY A 108 21.24 16.04 -25.12
N THR A 109 20.46 15.24 -24.42
CA THR A 109 19.11 15.57 -23.97
C THR A 109 19.13 16.59 -22.83
N PHE A 110 20.06 16.47 -21.88
CA PHE A 110 20.25 17.45 -20.81
C PHE A 110 20.70 18.81 -21.34
N GLN A 111 21.61 18.82 -22.31
CA GLN A 111 22.03 20.04 -22.99
C GLN A 111 20.90 20.72 -23.73
N PHE A 112 20.09 19.95 -24.46
CA PHE A 112 18.92 20.44 -25.15
C PHE A 112 17.88 21.06 -24.21
N ARG A 113 17.66 20.44 -23.04
CA ARG A 113 16.74 20.98 -22.00
C ARG A 113 17.24 22.33 -21.43
N GLN A 114 18.54 22.53 -21.33
CA GLN A 114 19.12 23.81 -20.87
C GLN A 114 18.95 24.93 -21.90
N GLU A 115 18.88 24.61 -23.20
CA GLU A 115 18.73 25.56 -24.30
C GLU A 115 17.26 25.94 -24.57
N LEU A 116 16.29 25.15 -24.04
CA LEU A 116 14.87 25.44 -24.17
C LEU A 116 14.43 26.58 -23.26
N ASP A 117 13.61 27.46 -23.79
CA ASP A 117 12.88 28.44 -22.96
C ASP A 117 12.01 27.73 -21.92
N LYS A 118 11.92 28.30 -20.72
CA LYS A 118 11.20 27.72 -19.57
C LYS A 118 9.72 27.44 -19.82
N ASP A 119 9.16 27.98 -20.91
CA ASP A 119 7.75 27.82 -21.29
C ASP A 119 7.52 26.75 -22.39
N ALA A 120 8.56 26.04 -22.83
CA ALA A 120 8.41 24.99 -23.83
C ALA A 120 7.89 23.70 -23.18
N GLU A 121 6.71 23.23 -23.60
CA GLU A 121 6.12 21.94 -23.23
C GLU A 121 6.89 20.74 -23.82
N THR A 122 8.14 20.58 -23.46
CA THR A 122 8.93 19.40 -23.84
C THR A 122 9.29 18.58 -22.62
N ASP A 123 8.62 17.43 -22.49
CA ASP A 123 8.88 16.44 -21.45
C ASP A 123 10.02 15.51 -21.89
N VAL A 124 11.24 15.99 -21.78
CA VAL A 124 12.42 15.20 -22.12
C VAL A 124 12.72 14.20 -21.01
N ILE A 125 12.85 12.91 -21.37
CA ILE A 125 12.92 11.79 -20.43
C ILE A 125 14.36 11.51 -19.96
N GLY A 126 15.36 11.54 -20.88
CA GLY A 126 16.76 11.19 -20.61
C GLY A 126 17.54 12.29 -19.93
N GLN A 127 18.06 12.06 -18.72
CA GLN A 127 18.78 13.08 -17.94
C GLN A 127 20.26 12.74 -17.70
N PHE A 128 20.64 11.45 -17.72
CA PHE A 128 21.94 11.01 -17.18
C PHE A 128 22.96 10.54 -18.23
N GLY A 129 22.57 10.36 -19.51
CA GLY A 129 23.46 9.92 -20.57
C GLY A 129 24.02 8.49 -20.42
N VAL A 130 23.36 7.65 -19.62
CA VAL A 130 23.81 6.29 -19.33
C VAL A 130 22.81 5.21 -19.78
N GLY A 131 21.57 5.61 -20.05
CA GLY A 131 20.48 4.69 -20.39
C GLY A 131 20.76 3.78 -21.59
N PHE A 132 21.47 4.32 -22.60
CA PHE A 132 21.86 3.56 -23.78
C PHE A 132 22.68 2.31 -23.45
N TYR A 133 23.62 2.42 -22.50
CA TYR A 133 24.50 1.31 -22.14
C TYR A 133 23.78 0.16 -21.43
N SER A 134 22.55 0.38 -20.96
CA SER A 134 21.71 -0.69 -20.38
C SER A 134 21.44 -1.81 -21.40
N ALA A 135 21.50 -1.51 -22.69
CA ALA A 135 21.36 -2.51 -23.76
C ALA A 135 22.42 -3.61 -23.69
N PHE A 136 23.63 -3.31 -23.20
CA PHE A 136 24.69 -4.32 -23.02
C PHE A 136 24.42 -5.30 -21.88
N MET A 137 23.39 -5.09 -21.08
CA MET A 137 22.94 -6.11 -20.12
C MET A 137 22.37 -7.34 -20.84
N VAL A 138 21.78 -7.15 -22.03
CA VAL A 138 21.11 -8.20 -22.79
C VAL A 138 21.75 -8.48 -24.15
N ALA A 139 22.55 -7.54 -24.67
CA ALA A 139 23.22 -7.64 -25.98
C ALA A 139 24.73 -7.82 -25.80
N ASP A 140 25.35 -8.61 -26.67
CA ASP A 140 26.80 -8.77 -26.81
C ASP A 140 27.40 -7.88 -27.89
N HIS A 141 26.56 -7.42 -28.82
CA HIS A 141 26.95 -6.50 -29.89
C HIS A 141 25.82 -5.51 -30.17
N ILE A 142 26.15 -4.24 -30.33
CA ILE A 142 25.19 -3.18 -30.67
C ILE A 142 25.69 -2.41 -31.89
N THR A 143 24.81 -2.28 -32.88
CA THR A 143 25.01 -1.45 -34.06
C THR A 143 24.01 -0.30 -34.05
N VAL A 144 24.48 0.93 -34.17
CA VAL A 144 23.63 2.12 -34.33
C VAL A 144 23.82 2.68 -35.73
N VAL A 145 22.73 2.73 -36.51
CA VAL A 145 22.72 3.33 -37.85
C VAL A 145 21.88 4.60 -37.78
N THR A 146 22.48 5.74 -38.07
CA THR A 146 21.82 7.03 -37.82
C THR A 146 22.13 8.05 -38.92
N ARG A 147 21.19 8.95 -39.18
CA ARG A 147 21.37 10.12 -40.03
C ARG A 147 20.70 11.33 -39.38
N LYS A 148 21.49 12.37 -39.16
CA LYS A 148 21.02 13.62 -38.55
C LYS A 148 20.14 14.40 -39.53
N TYR A 149 19.13 15.06 -39.02
CA TYR A 149 18.33 16.01 -39.79
C TYR A 149 19.22 17.15 -40.33
N GLY A 150 19.12 17.40 -41.63
CA GLY A 150 19.90 18.37 -42.33
C GLY A 150 21.22 17.85 -42.95
N ASP A 151 21.63 16.62 -42.59
CA ASP A 151 22.84 15.99 -43.14
C ASP A 151 22.48 14.96 -44.21
N GLU A 152 23.29 14.86 -45.25
CA GLU A 152 23.15 13.84 -46.29
C GLU A 152 23.82 12.51 -45.93
N GLN A 153 24.88 12.59 -45.09
CA GLN A 153 25.70 11.45 -44.68
C GLN A 153 25.04 10.70 -43.53
N GLY A 154 24.89 9.39 -43.67
CA GLY A 154 24.55 8.48 -42.56
C GLY A 154 25.81 7.90 -41.93
N TRP A 155 25.70 7.50 -40.68
CA TRP A 155 26.80 6.98 -39.87
C TRP A 155 26.41 5.67 -39.21
N ARG A 156 27.40 4.77 -39.08
CA ARG A 156 27.30 3.51 -38.34
C ARG A 156 28.26 3.53 -37.18
N TRP A 157 27.76 3.32 -35.98
CA TRP A 157 28.51 3.10 -34.76
C TRP A 157 28.33 1.65 -34.35
N GLU A 158 29.41 0.98 -33.96
CA GLU A 158 29.39 -0.42 -33.52
C GLU A 158 30.25 -0.60 -32.27
N SER A 159 29.78 -1.46 -31.34
CA SER A 159 30.51 -1.82 -30.14
C SER A 159 30.10 -3.19 -29.60
N ASP A 160 31.10 -3.93 -29.08
CA ASP A 160 30.92 -5.15 -28.28
C ASP A 160 30.88 -4.85 -26.76
N GLY A 161 30.73 -3.58 -26.37
CA GLY A 161 30.67 -3.11 -25.00
C GLY A 161 31.97 -2.49 -24.54
N VAL A 162 32.70 -3.17 -23.64
CA VAL A 162 33.86 -2.61 -22.93
C VAL A 162 35.13 -2.44 -23.77
N GLU A 163 35.22 -3.08 -24.94
CA GLU A 163 36.42 -3.05 -25.79
C GLU A 163 36.57 -1.77 -26.61
N GLY A 164 35.55 -0.92 -26.66
CA GLY A 164 35.55 0.32 -27.45
C GLY A 164 34.44 0.31 -28.51
N TYR A 165 34.57 1.24 -29.46
CA TYR A 165 33.60 1.41 -30.55
C TYR A 165 34.27 1.86 -31.85
N THR A 166 33.55 1.67 -32.94
CA THR A 166 33.95 2.18 -34.26
C THR A 166 32.87 3.09 -34.82
N ILE A 167 33.27 4.12 -35.59
CA ILE A 167 32.34 4.98 -36.32
C ILE A 167 32.79 4.98 -37.79
N GLU A 168 31.88 4.67 -38.71
CA GLU A 168 32.16 4.70 -40.13
C GLU A 168 30.98 5.31 -40.89
N PRO A 169 31.21 5.94 -42.04
CA PRO A 169 30.13 6.42 -42.90
C PRO A 169 29.34 5.27 -43.48
N CYS A 170 28.04 5.40 -43.55
CA CYS A 170 27.16 4.42 -44.15
C CYS A 170 26.03 5.11 -44.94
N ARG A 171 25.31 4.33 -45.73
CA ARG A 171 24.09 4.81 -46.39
C ARG A 171 22.89 4.62 -45.47
N LYS A 172 22.16 5.72 -45.20
CA LYS A 172 20.85 5.71 -44.57
C LYS A 172 19.95 6.72 -45.27
N ASP A 173 18.88 6.23 -45.88
CA ASP A 173 18.03 7.07 -46.73
C ASP A 173 17.05 7.95 -45.94
N THR A 174 16.75 7.59 -44.68
CA THR A 174 15.84 8.32 -43.81
C THR A 174 16.57 8.96 -42.64
N VAL A 175 16.05 10.10 -42.17
CA VAL A 175 16.48 10.73 -40.92
C VAL A 175 16.01 9.88 -39.72
N GLY A 176 16.79 9.85 -38.66
CA GLY A 176 16.50 9.09 -37.45
C GLY A 176 17.58 8.08 -37.10
N THR A 177 17.27 7.19 -36.18
CA THR A 177 18.25 6.24 -35.63
C THR A 177 17.66 4.84 -35.55
N ASP A 178 18.44 3.84 -35.96
CA ASP A 178 18.17 2.42 -35.77
C ASP A 178 19.19 1.87 -34.78
N ILE A 179 18.73 1.30 -33.67
CA ILE A 179 19.55 0.61 -32.69
C ILE A 179 19.31 -0.89 -32.85
N ILE A 180 20.32 -1.61 -33.30
CA ILE A 180 20.29 -3.05 -33.57
C ILE A 180 21.08 -3.74 -32.46
N MET A 181 20.40 -4.51 -31.63
CA MET A 181 20.98 -5.23 -30.49
C MET A 181 21.03 -6.73 -30.84
N HIS A 182 22.24 -7.28 -30.95
CA HIS A 182 22.43 -8.73 -31.02
C HIS A 182 22.39 -9.30 -29.61
N LEU A 183 21.39 -10.15 -29.31
CA LEU A 183 21.18 -10.64 -27.95
C LEU A 183 22.16 -11.77 -27.60
N LYS A 184 22.62 -11.75 -26.36
CA LYS A 184 23.46 -12.78 -25.76
C LYS A 184 22.83 -14.16 -25.91
N ALA A 185 23.69 -15.19 -25.93
CA ALA A 185 23.23 -16.57 -25.88
C ALA A 185 22.51 -16.84 -24.55
N ASP A 186 21.52 -17.73 -24.60
CA ASP A 186 20.83 -18.15 -23.39
C ASP A 186 21.77 -19.00 -22.51
N GLU A 187 21.89 -18.64 -21.25
CA GLU A 187 22.69 -19.35 -20.23
C GLU A 187 21.83 -19.45 -18.95
N GLU A 188 21.60 -20.64 -18.43
CA GLU A 188 20.81 -20.80 -17.22
C GLU A 188 21.41 -20.02 -16.03
N PRO A 189 20.58 -19.23 -15.29
CA PRO A 189 19.13 -19.07 -15.37
C PRO A 189 18.63 -18.00 -16.35
N GLU A 190 19.47 -17.42 -17.19
CA GLU A 190 19.20 -16.24 -18.03
C GLU A 190 18.72 -16.64 -19.42
N GLU A 191 17.48 -16.33 -19.76
CA GLU A 191 16.89 -16.55 -21.09
C GLU A 191 16.77 -15.21 -21.86
N TYR A 192 17.80 -14.82 -22.59
CA TYR A 192 17.79 -13.58 -23.37
C TYR A 192 16.88 -13.66 -24.59
N SER A 193 16.65 -14.84 -25.16
CA SER A 193 15.74 -15.08 -26.27
C SER A 193 14.30 -14.67 -25.99
N GLN A 194 13.89 -14.55 -24.70
CA GLN A 194 12.58 -14.04 -24.32
C GLN A 194 12.31 -12.64 -24.87
N TYR A 195 13.36 -11.81 -25.02
CA TYR A 195 13.24 -10.45 -25.55
C TYR A 195 13.09 -10.38 -27.07
N LEU A 196 13.03 -11.52 -27.77
CA LEU A 196 12.68 -11.64 -29.16
C LEU A 196 11.21 -12.09 -29.37
N GLN A 197 10.49 -12.35 -28.28
CA GLN A 197 9.10 -12.79 -28.32
C GLN A 197 8.15 -11.59 -28.30
N GLU A 198 7.22 -11.56 -29.24
CA GLU A 198 6.26 -10.46 -29.43
C GLU A 198 5.47 -10.14 -28.14
N HIS A 199 4.97 -11.16 -27.46
CA HIS A 199 4.19 -10.98 -26.24
C HIS A 199 5.03 -10.43 -25.06
N THR A 200 6.30 -10.80 -24.97
CA THR A 200 7.21 -10.27 -23.96
C THR A 200 7.47 -8.79 -24.19
N LEU A 201 7.78 -8.41 -25.43
CA LEU A 201 8.00 -7.02 -25.81
C LEU A 201 6.75 -6.17 -25.61
N GLN A 202 5.57 -6.67 -25.99
CA GLN A 202 4.30 -5.99 -25.75
C GLN A 202 4.06 -5.76 -24.25
N ARG A 203 4.29 -6.78 -23.43
CA ARG A 203 4.16 -6.67 -21.97
C ARG A 203 5.13 -5.65 -21.38
N LEU A 204 6.38 -5.61 -21.82
CA LEU A 204 7.37 -4.65 -21.36
C LEU A 204 7.03 -3.21 -21.76
N VAL A 205 6.58 -3.00 -23.00
CA VAL A 205 6.10 -1.68 -23.46
C VAL A 205 4.92 -1.22 -22.60
N LYS A 206 3.93 -2.10 -22.39
CA LYS A 206 2.77 -1.79 -21.55
C LYS A 206 3.16 -1.48 -20.10
N LYS A 207 4.12 -2.21 -19.54
CA LYS A 207 4.55 -2.02 -18.16
C LYS A 207 5.30 -0.71 -17.94
N TYR A 208 6.28 -0.39 -18.79
CA TYR A 208 7.22 0.68 -18.53
C TYR A 208 7.07 1.93 -19.40
N SER A 209 6.54 1.78 -20.60
CA SER A 209 6.57 2.79 -21.66
C SER A 209 5.20 3.07 -22.29
N ASP A 210 4.12 2.64 -21.63
CA ASP A 210 2.75 2.74 -22.17
C ASP A 210 2.34 4.20 -22.48
N TYR A 211 2.91 5.15 -21.75
CA TYR A 211 2.55 6.56 -21.85
C TYR A 211 3.62 7.44 -22.51
N ILE A 212 4.55 6.84 -23.22
CA ILE A 212 5.40 7.59 -24.16
C ILE A 212 4.48 8.23 -25.21
N ARG A 213 4.69 9.52 -25.47
CA ARG A 213 3.78 10.36 -26.26
C ARG A 213 3.71 10.01 -27.75
N PHE A 214 4.64 9.21 -28.23
CA PHE A 214 4.70 8.77 -29.63
C PHE A 214 4.31 7.30 -29.75
N PRO A 215 3.66 6.89 -30.85
CA PRO A 215 3.28 5.50 -31.04
C PRO A 215 4.50 4.59 -31.12
N ILE A 216 4.48 3.52 -30.34
CA ILE A 216 5.44 2.43 -30.39
C ILE A 216 4.79 1.31 -31.19
N ARG A 217 5.30 1.02 -32.35
CA ARG A 217 4.73 0.09 -33.32
C ARG A 217 5.57 -1.17 -33.43
N MET A 218 4.89 -2.29 -33.53
CA MET A 218 5.51 -3.61 -33.81
C MET A 218 4.58 -4.44 -34.67
N GLU A 219 5.16 -5.27 -35.54
CA GLU A 219 4.38 -6.32 -36.23
C GLU A 219 4.00 -7.39 -35.20
N MET A 220 2.69 -7.66 -35.12
CA MET A 220 2.14 -8.68 -34.23
C MET A 220 1.55 -9.81 -35.06
N THR A 221 1.84 -11.04 -34.68
CA THR A 221 1.24 -12.23 -35.25
C THR A 221 -0.16 -12.43 -34.67
N ARG A 222 -1.17 -12.42 -35.52
CA ARG A 222 -2.57 -12.64 -35.16
C ARG A 222 -3.14 -13.85 -35.86
N SER A 223 -3.90 -14.65 -35.13
CA SER A 223 -4.67 -15.75 -35.68
C SER A 223 -6.02 -15.23 -36.16
N LYS A 224 -6.23 -15.20 -37.47
CA LYS A 224 -7.48 -14.77 -38.09
C LYS A 224 -8.19 -15.95 -38.73
N ARG A 225 -9.50 -16.01 -38.53
CA ARG A 225 -10.32 -17.05 -39.19
C ARG A 225 -10.28 -16.83 -40.68
N LYS A 226 -9.97 -17.90 -41.45
CA LYS A 226 -10.02 -17.87 -42.93
C LYS A 226 -11.42 -17.58 -43.42
N GLU A 227 -11.53 -16.71 -44.41
CA GLU A 227 -12.81 -16.41 -45.04
C GLU A 227 -13.34 -17.65 -45.76
N GLY A 228 -14.64 -17.96 -45.60
CA GLY A 228 -15.31 -19.08 -46.25
C GLY A 228 -15.27 -20.42 -45.53
N CYS A 229 -14.71 -20.50 -44.33
CA CYS A 229 -14.77 -21.74 -43.53
C CYS A 229 -16.15 -21.98 -42.91
N PRO A 230 -16.64 -23.23 -42.86
CA PRO A 230 -17.86 -23.59 -42.19
C PRO A 230 -17.81 -23.21 -40.69
N GLU A 231 -18.95 -22.85 -40.09
CA GLU A 231 -19.01 -22.45 -38.67
C GLU A 231 -18.60 -23.56 -37.70
N ASP A 232 -18.81 -24.80 -38.09
CA ASP A 232 -18.52 -26.01 -37.32
C ASP A 232 -17.05 -26.49 -37.42
N LYS A 233 -16.26 -25.93 -38.35
CA LYS A 233 -14.82 -26.22 -38.54
C LYS A 233 -14.06 -24.95 -38.89
N PRO A 234 -13.80 -24.07 -37.95
CA PRO A 234 -13.04 -22.85 -38.19
C PRO A 234 -11.58 -23.19 -38.47
N GLU A 235 -11.09 -22.79 -39.64
CA GLU A 235 -9.66 -22.78 -39.96
C GLU A 235 -9.11 -21.38 -39.68
N TYR A 236 -7.92 -21.32 -39.07
CA TYR A 236 -7.24 -20.08 -38.77
C TYR A 236 -5.96 -19.96 -39.59
N GLU A 237 -5.63 -18.74 -39.98
CA GLU A 237 -4.35 -18.40 -40.58
C GLU A 237 -3.64 -17.36 -39.72
N GLU A 238 -2.33 -17.45 -39.67
CA GLU A 238 -1.50 -16.44 -39.00
C GLU A 238 -1.25 -15.30 -39.97
N ILE A 239 -1.60 -14.10 -39.55
CA ILE A 239 -1.34 -12.87 -40.29
C ILE A 239 -0.48 -11.96 -39.44
N LYS A 240 0.40 -11.18 -40.06
CA LYS A 240 1.20 -10.16 -39.40
C LYS A 240 0.61 -8.79 -39.68
N GLU A 241 0.27 -8.06 -38.61
CA GLU A 241 -0.28 -6.72 -38.70
C GLU A 241 0.52 -5.77 -37.83
N TRP A 242 0.73 -4.53 -38.31
CA TRP A 242 1.36 -3.49 -37.50
C TRP A 242 0.40 -2.97 -36.46
N GLU A 243 0.79 -3.05 -35.21
CA GLU A 243 0.01 -2.56 -34.06
C GLU A 243 0.77 -1.48 -33.31
N THR A 244 0.02 -0.54 -32.74
CA THR A 244 0.54 0.41 -31.75
C THR A 244 0.40 -0.23 -30.38
N LEU A 245 1.51 -0.44 -29.69
CA LEU A 245 1.57 -1.17 -28.44
C LEU A 245 1.22 -0.33 -27.22
N ASN A 246 1.47 0.99 -27.27
CA ASN A 246 1.31 1.90 -26.15
C ASN A 246 0.03 2.76 -26.25
N SER A 247 -0.44 3.23 -25.11
CA SER A 247 -1.65 4.05 -24.98
C SER A 247 -1.41 5.55 -25.21
N MET A 248 -0.19 6.01 -25.09
CA MET A 248 0.31 7.39 -25.29
C MET A 248 -0.23 8.44 -24.32
N VAL A 249 -1.54 8.54 -24.14
CA VAL A 249 -2.16 9.54 -23.26
C VAL A 249 -2.68 8.86 -22.00
N PRO A 250 -2.05 9.10 -20.86
CA PRO A 250 -2.50 8.53 -19.61
C PRO A 250 -3.81 9.18 -19.12
N LEU A 251 -4.65 8.37 -18.48
CA LEU A 251 -5.95 8.79 -18.00
C LEU A 251 -5.86 9.97 -16.99
N TRP A 252 -4.81 9.99 -16.17
CA TRP A 252 -4.58 11.05 -15.17
C TRP A 252 -4.10 12.38 -15.75
N GLN A 253 -3.68 12.42 -17.03
CA GLN A 253 -3.34 13.64 -17.72
C GLN A 253 -4.57 14.34 -18.34
N ARG A 254 -5.66 13.58 -18.56
CA ARG A 254 -6.92 14.11 -19.08
C ARG A 254 -7.64 14.93 -18.01
N LYS A 255 -8.44 15.92 -18.45
CA LYS A 255 -9.26 16.71 -17.51
C LYS A 255 -10.33 15.82 -16.88
N LYS A 256 -10.55 15.99 -15.58
CA LYS A 256 -11.55 15.22 -14.83
C LYS A 256 -12.95 15.25 -15.46
N SER A 257 -13.32 16.38 -16.09
CA SER A 257 -14.60 16.54 -16.77
C SER A 257 -14.75 15.76 -18.06
N GLU A 258 -13.65 15.26 -18.62
CA GLU A 258 -13.59 14.53 -19.89
C GLU A 258 -13.53 13.00 -19.70
N VAL A 259 -13.43 12.54 -18.45
CA VAL A 259 -13.29 11.12 -18.11
C VAL A 259 -14.51 10.65 -17.35
N THR A 260 -15.16 9.61 -17.83
CA THR A 260 -16.35 9.04 -17.19
C THR A 260 -15.97 8.10 -16.05
N ARG A 261 -16.92 7.79 -15.20
CA ARG A 261 -16.72 6.83 -14.11
C ARG A 261 -16.38 5.44 -14.65
N GLU A 262 -17.01 5.03 -15.72
CA GLU A 262 -16.80 3.75 -16.39
C GLU A 262 -15.39 3.63 -16.95
N GLU A 263 -14.81 4.72 -17.46
CA GLU A 263 -13.42 4.74 -17.92
C GLU A 263 -12.44 4.54 -16.76
N TYR A 264 -12.68 5.18 -15.60
CA TYR A 264 -11.88 4.96 -14.40
C TYR A 264 -12.00 3.53 -13.87
N ASP A 265 -13.21 2.99 -13.82
CA ASP A 265 -13.47 1.63 -13.34
C ASP A 265 -12.79 0.59 -14.25
N LYS A 266 -12.91 0.75 -15.56
CA LYS A 266 -12.25 -0.10 -16.56
C LYS A 266 -10.73 -0.03 -16.44
N PHE A 267 -10.18 1.19 -16.35
CA PHE A 267 -8.74 1.38 -16.14
C PHE A 267 -8.25 0.65 -14.88
N TYR A 268 -8.96 0.82 -13.76
CA TYR A 268 -8.60 0.18 -12.52
C TYR A 268 -8.60 -1.35 -12.62
N GLN A 269 -9.66 -1.91 -13.21
CA GLN A 269 -9.79 -3.36 -13.35
C GLN A 269 -8.72 -3.96 -14.27
N GLU A 270 -8.47 -3.34 -15.40
CA GLU A 270 -7.49 -3.82 -16.38
C GLU A 270 -6.04 -3.60 -15.90
N HIS A 271 -5.76 -2.44 -15.31
CA HIS A 271 -4.41 -2.04 -14.93
C HIS A 271 -3.93 -2.74 -13.65
N PHE A 272 -4.82 -2.90 -12.68
CA PHE A 272 -4.48 -3.54 -11.39
C PHE A 272 -4.96 -4.99 -11.29
N GLY A 273 -5.60 -5.53 -12.31
CA GLY A 273 -6.06 -6.91 -12.35
C GLY A 273 -7.15 -7.24 -11.33
N ASP A 274 -8.00 -6.27 -10.99
CA ASP A 274 -9.10 -6.46 -10.06
C ASP A 274 -10.40 -6.76 -10.81
N PHE A 275 -11.18 -7.71 -10.32
CA PHE A 275 -12.47 -8.07 -10.94
C PHE A 275 -13.59 -7.09 -10.60
N ALA A 276 -13.50 -6.45 -9.45
CA ALA A 276 -14.48 -5.48 -8.99
C ALA A 276 -14.07 -4.04 -9.30
N PRO A 277 -15.00 -3.15 -9.61
CA PRO A 277 -14.68 -1.72 -9.74
C PRO A 277 -14.25 -1.15 -8.38
N PRO A 278 -13.45 -0.08 -8.37
CA PRO A 278 -13.03 0.55 -7.12
C PRO A 278 -14.21 1.23 -6.42
N GLN A 279 -14.14 1.27 -5.11
CA GLN A 279 -15.16 1.94 -4.33
C GLN A 279 -15.10 3.46 -4.47
N SER A 280 -13.90 4.01 -4.57
CA SER A 280 -13.69 5.43 -4.78
C SER A 280 -12.55 5.71 -5.74
N VAL A 281 -12.65 6.86 -6.43
CA VAL A 281 -11.63 7.39 -7.33
C VAL A 281 -11.26 8.79 -6.88
N ILE A 282 -9.97 9.04 -6.67
CA ILE A 282 -9.42 10.32 -6.25
C ILE A 282 -8.49 10.82 -7.34
N THR A 283 -8.78 11.98 -7.90
CA THR A 283 -7.93 12.65 -8.87
C THR A 283 -7.25 13.86 -8.24
N VAL A 284 -5.95 13.97 -8.44
CA VAL A 284 -5.16 15.11 -7.93
C VAL A 284 -4.40 15.75 -9.09
N SER A 285 -4.44 17.07 -9.17
CA SER A 285 -3.57 17.86 -10.03
C SER A 285 -3.01 18.98 -9.17
N ALA A 286 -1.71 18.98 -8.97
CA ALA A 286 -1.00 19.94 -8.14
C ALA A 286 0.06 20.66 -8.97
N GLU A 287 0.06 21.98 -8.87
CA GLU A 287 1.04 22.88 -9.47
C GLU A 287 1.55 23.81 -8.36
N GLY A 288 2.86 23.92 -8.22
CA GLY A 288 3.45 24.77 -7.17
C GLY A 288 4.90 24.40 -6.87
N ALA A 289 5.23 24.18 -5.60
CA ALA A 289 6.56 23.76 -5.16
C ALA A 289 6.97 22.41 -5.74
N VAL A 290 6.01 21.53 -5.99
CA VAL A 290 6.15 20.27 -6.73
C VAL A 290 4.94 20.13 -7.64
N THR A 291 5.19 19.87 -8.92
CA THR A 291 4.16 19.61 -9.90
C THR A 291 3.95 18.10 -10.01
N TYR A 292 2.72 17.63 -9.85
CA TYR A 292 2.39 16.22 -10.05
C TYR A 292 0.90 16.03 -10.33
N LYS A 293 0.59 14.91 -10.95
CA LYS A 293 -0.77 14.39 -11.08
C LYS A 293 -0.87 13.02 -10.43
N ALA A 294 -2.01 12.72 -9.84
CA ALA A 294 -2.26 11.42 -9.26
C ALA A 294 -3.67 10.94 -9.55
N LEU A 295 -3.79 9.64 -9.74
CA LEU A 295 -5.05 8.92 -9.88
C LEU A 295 -5.03 7.77 -8.87
N LEU A 296 -5.83 7.91 -7.82
CA LEU A 296 -5.86 6.96 -6.71
C LEU A 296 -7.21 6.25 -6.66
N PHE A 297 -7.18 5.01 -6.24
CA PHE A 297 -8.36 4.16 -6.12
C PHE A 297 -8.42 3.52 -4.73
N ILE A 298 -9.61 3.58 -4.13
CA ILE A 298 -9.92 2.78 -2.94
C ILE A 298 -10.60 1.50 -3.43
N PRO A 299 -9.99 0.32 -3.24
CA PRO A 299 -10.58 -0.95 -3.66
C PRO A 299 -11.91 -1.25 -2.97
N SER A 300 -12.77 -2.01 -3.61
CA SER A 300 -14.02 -2.49 -3.00
C SER A 300 -13.79 -3.60 -1.97
N GLN A 301 -12.75 -4.40 -2.18
CA GLN A 301 -12.38 -5.52 -1.33
C GLN A 301 -10.85 -5.64 -1.24
N PRO A 302 -10.31 -6.14 -0.13
CA PRO A 302 -8.89 -6.44 -0.03
C PRO A 302 -8.51 -7.58 -1.00
N SER A 303 -7.30 -7.51 -1.55
CA SER A 303 -6.74 -8.64 -2.31
C SER A 303 -6.53 -9.84 -1.38
N GLY A 304 -6.48 -11.04 -1.94
CA GLY A 304 -6.26 -12.25 -1.13
C GLY A 304 -4.96 -12.25 -0.31
N GLN A 305 -3.97 -11.45 -0.73
CA GLN A 305 -2.68 -11.29 -0.05
C GLN A 305 -2.63 -10.08 0.89
N TYR A 306 -3.67 -9.24 0.95
CA TYR A 306 -3.61 -7.95 1.64
C TYR A 306 -3.20 -8.04 3.12
N TYR A 307 -3.64 -9.07 3.83
CA TYR A 307 -3.31 -9.29 5.25
C TYR A 307 -2.24 -10.38 5.46
N THR A 308 -1.43 -10.69 4.43
CA THR A 308 -0.32 -11.65 4.51
C THR A 308 1.01 -10.93 4.45
N GLU A 309 2.10 -11.64 4.81
CA GLU A 309 3.47 -11.12 4.72
C GLU A 309 3.93 -10.88 3.27
N ASP A 310 3.28 -11.49 2.29
CA ASP A 310 3.59 -11.33 0.87
C ASP A 310 2.99 -10.05 0.26
N PHE A 311 2.26 -9.26 1.04
CA PHE A 311 1.66 -8.02 0.54
C PHE A 311 2.69 -6.92 0.42
N GLU A 312 2.90 -6.45 -0.79
CA GLU A 312 3.74 -5.30 -1.11
C GLU A 312 2.90 -4.04 -1.32
N PRO A 313 2.91 -3.10 -0.37
CA PRO A 313 2.22 -1.82 -0.53
C PRO A 313 2.96 -0.90 -1.49
N GLY A 314 2.25 0.03 -2.08
CA GLY A 314 2.85 1.12 -2.83
C GLY A 314 2.04 1.56 -4.04
N LEU A 315 2.22 2.81 -4.39
CA LEU A 315 1.66 3.40 -5.61
C LEU A 315 2.67 3.28 -6.74
N GLN A 316 2.17 3.21 -7.97
CA GLN A 316 3.01 3.30 -9.14
C GLN A 316 3.51 4.72 -9.32
N LEU A 317 4.81 4.88 -9.54
CA LEU A 317 5.44 6.16 -9.76
C LEU A 317 5.90 6.29 -11.20
N TYR A 318 5.46 7.37 -11.83
CA TYR A 318 5.84 7.75 -13.19
C TYR A 318 6.59 9.08 -13.18
N SER A 319 7.44 9.26 -14.16
CA SER A 319 8.04 10.54 -14.50
C SER A 319 8.00 10.72 -16.02
N SER A 320 7.36 11.78 -16.46
CA SER A 320 7.19 12.09 -17.89
C SER A 320 6.65 10.91 -18.73
N GLY A 321 5.66 10.19 -18.21
CA GLY A 321 5.02 9.07 -18.89
C GLY A 321 5.77 7.74 -18.85
N VAL A 322 6.89 7.66 -18.13
CA VAL A 322 7.68 6.43 -17.96
C VAL A 322 7.60 5.94 -16.53
N MET A 323 7.31 4.65 -16.35
CA MET A 323 7.23 4.05 -15.02
C MET A 323 8.63 3.93 -14.38
N ILE A 324 8.75 4.51 -13.21
CA ILE A 324 9.98 4.52 -12.40
C ILE A 324 9.96 3.39 -11.38
N MET A 325 8.86 3.27 -10.64
CA MET A 325 8.64 2.24 -9.63
C MET A 325 7.22 1.71 -9.70
N ASP A 326 7.07 0.40 -9.66
CA ASP A 326 5.74 -0.24 -9.62
C ASP A 326 5.12 -0.19 -8.22
N LYS A 327 5.93 -0.20 -7.19
CA LYS A 327 5.54 -0.21 -5.77
C LYS A 327 6.35 0.82 -4.97
N CYS A 328 5.95 2.08 -5.00
CA CYS A 328 6.57 3.13 -4.19
C CYS A 328 5.83 3.26 -2.84
N ALA A 329 6.35 2.61 -1.82
CA ALA A 329 5.75 2.60 -0.47
C ALA A 329 5.81 3.97 0.22
N ASP A 330 6.76 4.83 -0.15
CA ASP A 330 6.97 6.13 0.49
C ASP A 330 5.91 7.18 0.12
N LEU A 331 5.05 6.89 -0.86
CA LEU A 331 4.01 7.82 -1.32
C LEU A 331 2.77 7.89 -0.43
N LEU A 332 2.52 6.89 0.40
CA LEU A 332 1.41 6.87 1.35
C LEU A 332 1.85 6.27 2.68
N PRO A 333 1.28 6.74 3.81
CA PRO A 333 1.52 6.11 5.10
C PRO A 333 0.87 4.72 5.16
N GLU A 334 1.37 3.89 6.07
CA GLU A 334 0.92 2.51 6.25
C GLU A 334 -0.60 2.39 6.47
N CYS A 335 -1.22 3.37 7.12
CA CYS A 335 -2.67 3.38 7.36
C CYS A 335 -3.50 3.38 6.07
N PHE A 336 -2.93 3.81 4.96
CA PHE A 336 -3.59 3.88 3.65
C PHE A 336 -2.94 2.95 2.61
N ASN A 337 -2.23 1.93 3.05
CA ASN A 337 -1.54 0.98 2.18
C ASN A 337 -2.48 0.15 1.26
N PHE A 338 -3.78 0.18 1.52
CA PHE A 338 -4.80 -0.43 0.66
C PHE A 338 -5.07 0.37 -0.61
N VAL A 339 -4.71 1.65 -0.66
CA VAL A 339 -4.92 2.50 -1.84
C VAL A 339 -4.02 2.04 -2.98
N ARG A 340 -4.61 1.90 -4.16
CA ARG A 340 -3.90 1.65 -5.41
C ARG A 340 -3.94 2.89 -6.27
N GLY A 341 -2.98 3.03 -7.16
CA GLY A 341 -2.99 4.17 -8.07
C GLY A 341 -1.64 4.52 -8.63
N VAL A 342 -1.64 5.67 -9.28
CA VAL A 342 -0.52 6.21 -10.05
C VAL A 342 -0.22 7.62 -9.60
N VAL A 343 1.06 7.92 -9.47
CA VAL A 343 1.58 9.29 -9.29
C VAL A 343 2.55 9.57 -10.43
N ASP A 344 2.37 10.70 -11.10
CA ASP A 344 3.22 11.13 -12.20
C ASP A 344 3.75 12.55 -11.92
N SER A 345 5.06 12.71 -11.85
CA SER A 345 5.71 13.98 -11.59
C SER A 345 6.98 14.14 -12.43
N PRO A 346 7.12 15.26 -13.16
CA PRO A 346 8.33 15.58 -13.89
C PRO A 346 9.46 16.10 -12.98
N ASP A 347 9.12 16.50 -11.73
CA ASP A 347 10.03 17.25 -10.84
C ASP A 347 10.85 16.34 -9.90
N LEU A 348 10.72 15.02 -10.00
CA LEU A 348 11.39 14.09 -9.10
C LEU A 348 12.90 13.99 -9.39
N SER A 349 13.70 14.02 -8.32
CA SER A 349 15.12 13.74 -8.38
C SER A 349 15.35 12.23 -8.46
N LEU A 350 15.52 11.71 -9.66
CA LEU A 350 15.80 10.30 -9.90
C LEU A 350 17.29 10.02 -9.79
N ASN A 351 17.65 8.80 -9.38
CA ASN A 351 19.03 8.34 -9.50
C ASN A 351 19.33 7.93 -10.95
N ILE A 352 20.58 7.54 -11.20
CA ILE A 352 21.06 7.17 -12.54
C ILE A 352 20.26 6.02 -13.16
N SER A 353 19.84 5.03 -12.36
CA SER A 353 19.05 3.88 -12.82
C SER A 353 17.56 4.14 -12.94
N ARG A 354 17.08 5.27 -12.43
CA ARG A 354 15.65 5.57 -12.25
C ARG A 354 14.87 4.51 -11.47
N GLU A 355 15.54 3.60 -10.78
CA GLU A 355 14.91 2.55 -9.98
C GLU A 355 14.70 2.96 -8.52
N LEU A 356 15.64 3.77 -8.00
CA LEU A 356 15.65 4.22 -6.61
C LEU A 356 15.57 5.74 -6.56
N LEU A 357 14.67 6.26 -5.77
CA LEU A 357 14.61 7.68 -5.45
C LEU A 357 15.69 7.99 -4.41
N GLN A 358 16.46 9.05 -4.64
CA GLN A 358 17.24 9.65 -3.58
C GLN A 358 16.26 10.25 -2.57
N HIS A 359 16.62 10.29 -1.27
CA HIS A 359 15.82 10.91 -0.21
C HIS A 359 15.37 12.31 -0.64
N ASP A 360 14.17 12.38 -1.21
CA ASP A 360 13.71 13.57 -1.90
C ASP A 360 12.69 14.29 -1.05
N ARG A 361 12.97 15.57 -0.80
CA ARG A 361 12.05 16.49 -0.16
C ARG A 361 10.72 16.59 -0.93
N GLN A 362 10.77 16.48 -2.26
CA GLN A 362 9.62 16.54 -3.14
C GLN A 362 8.70 15.35 -2.94
N LEU A 363 9.24 14.14 -2.81
CA LEU A 363 8.48 12.93 -2.53
C LEU A 363 7.70 13.05 -1.22
N LYS A 364 8.31 13.63 -0.19
CA LYS A 364 7.66 13.86 1.10
C LYS A 364 6.52 14.87 1.01
N VAL A 365 6.66 15.91 0.20
CA VAL A 365 5.59 16.89 -0.07
C VAL A 365 4.41 16.20 -0.77
N ILE A 366 4.68 15.38 -1.78
CA ILE A 366 3.65 14.60 -2.49
C ILE A 366 2.94 13.68 -1.50
N SER A 367 3.69 12.90 -0.71
CA SER A 367 3.16 11.94 0.25
C SER A 367 2.21 12.61 1.27
N ASN A 368 2.63 13.72 1.87
CA ASN A 368 1.79 14.48 2.81
C ASN A 368 0.49 14.98 2.17
N ASN A 369 0.56 15.36 0.91
CA ASN A 369 -0.61 15.85 0.17
C ASN A 369 -1.57 14.70 -0.18
N LEU A 370 -1.05 13.57 -0.61
CA LEU A 370 -1.83 12.36 -0.91
C LEU A 370 -2.50 11.81 0.35
N GLU A 371 -1.81 11.78 1.50
CA GLU A 371 -2.39 11.40 2.80
C GLU A 371 -3.64 12.24 3.09
N LYS A 372 -3.54 13.56 2.96
CA LYS A 372 -4.66 14.47 3.19
C LYS A 372 -5.82 14.20 2.22
N LYS A 373 -5.53 13.92 0.95
CA LYS A 373 -6.55 13.66 -0.07
C LYS A 373 -7.30 12.35 0.21
N VAL A 374 -6.59 11.29 0.58
CA VAL A 374 -7.21 10.00 0.94
C VAL A 374 -8.07 10.17 2.19
N ARG A 375 -7.54 10.83 3.23
CA ARG A 375 -8.30 11.08 4.46
C ARG A 375 -9.56 11.89 4.19
N SER A 376 -9.46 12.98 3.43
CA SER A 376 -10.62 13.80 3.08
C SER A 376 -11.68 13.04 2.29
N GLU A 377 -11.29 12.11 1.41
CA GLU A 377 -12.24 11.25 0.70
C GLU A 377 -12.95 10.28 1.66
N LEU A 378 -12.23 9.69 2.61
CA LEU A 378 -12.84 8.83 3.63
C LEU A 378 -13.79 9.62 4.54
N GLU A 379 -13.40 10.82 4.96
CA GLU A 379 -14.27 11.74 5.73
C GLU A 379 -15.54 12.11 4.94
N ARG A 380 -15.39 12.39 3.65
CA ARG A 380 -16.53 12.68 2.75
C ARG A 380 -17.47 11.47 2.63
N MET A 381 -16.92 10.27 2.41
CA MET A 381 -17.72 9.04 2.36
C MET A 381 -18.46 8.80 3.68
N LEU A 382 -17.79 9.00 4.81
CA LEU A 382 -18.38 8.84 6.14
C LEU A 382 -19.56 9.80 6.36
N LYS A 383 -19.46 11.03 5.88
CA LYS A 383 -20.48 12.07 6.05
C LYS A 383 -21.63 11.93 5.06
N ASP A 384 -21.31 11.74 3.78
CA ASP A 384 -22.27 11.91 2.67
C ASP A 384 -22.81 10.56 2.16
N ASP A 385 -22.11 9.46 2.39
CA ASP A 385 -22.48 8.11 1.93
C ASP A 385 -22.08 7.05 2.95
N ARG A 386 -22.83 7.03 4.06
CA ARG A 386 -22.55 6.18 5.21
C ARG A 386 -22.52 4.69 4.87
N GLU A 387 -23.44 4.22 4.04
CA GLU A 387 -23.51 2.81 3.64
C GLU A 387 -22.24 2.39 2.89
N ARG A 388 -21.77 3.22 1.98
CA ARG A 388 -20.54 3.01 1.25
C ARG A 388 -19.31 3.03 2.17
N TYR A 389 -19.28 3.94 3.15
CA TYR A 389 -18.21 3.99 4.14
C TYR A 389 -18.19 2.73 5.03
N GLU A 390 -19.34 2.25 5.48
CA GLU A 390 -19.42 1.03 6.28
C GLU A 390 -18.98 -0.20 5.49
N LYS A 391 -19.28 -0.26 4.19
CA LYS A 391 -18.78 -1.30 3.30
C LYS A 391 -17.24 -1.25 3.18
N PHE A 392 -16.68 -0.07 3.00
CA PHE A 392 -15.24 0.17 3.04
C PHE A 392 -14.65 -0.27 4.39
N TYR A 393 -15.26 0.13 5.48
CA TYR A 393 -14.77 -0.15 6.83
C TYR A 393 -14.74 -1.64 7.17
N ARG A 394 -15.69 -2.43 6.68
CA ARG A 394 -15.66 -3.89 6.81
C ARG A 394 -14.43 -4.52 6.16
N SER A 395 -13.96 -3.94 5.06
CA SER A 395 -12.80 -4.44 4.33
C SER A 395 -11.47 -3.96 4.93
N PHE A 396 -11.37 -2.69 5.31
CA PHE A 396 -10.11 -2.02 5.66
C PHE A 396 -10.10 -1.36 7.04
N GLY A 397 -11.19 -1.43 7.79
CA GLY A 397 -11.30 -0.81 9.13
C GLY A 397 -10.27 -1.33 10.11
N ARG A 398 -9.92 -2.62 10.02
CA ARG A 398 -8.85 -3.23 10.82
C ARG A 398 -7.49 -2.54 10.58
N GLN A 399 -7.15 -2.22 9.35
CA GLN A 399 -5.92 -1.50 9.01
C GLN A 399 -5.90 -0.10 9.63
N LEU A 400 -7.02 0.62 9.59
CA LEU A 400 -7.14 1.95 10.22
C LEU A 400 -6.97 1.85 11.74
N LYS A 401 -7.61 0.87 12.39
CA LYS A 401 -7.46 0.63 13.83
C LYS A 401 -6.03 0.32 14.23
N LEU A 402 -5.41 -0.65 13.56
CA LEU A 402 -4.01 -1.03 13.83
C LEU A 402 -3.08 0.18 13.67
N SER A 403 -3.24 0.95 12.61
CA SER A 403 -2.42 2.14 12.39
C SER A 403 -2.66 3.25 13.42
N ALA A 404 -3.89 3.38 13.91
CA ALA A 404 -4.21 4.32 14.98
C ALA A 404 -3.58 3.94 16.33
N LEU A 405 -3.37 2.64 16.55
CA LEU A 405 -2.78 2.10 17.79
C LEU A 405 -1.24 2.01 17.72
N ASN A 406 -0.68 1.80 16.52
CA ASN A 406 0.76 1.64 16.34
C ASN A 406 1.53 2.88 16.78
N ASN A 407 2.80 2.68 17.16
CA ASN A 407 3.71 3.73 17.61
C ASN A 407 3.11 4.62 18.70
N TYR A 408 2.50 3.99 19.70
CA TYR A 408 1.86 4.67 20.86
C TYR A 408 0.79 5.69 20.43
N GLY A 409 0.06 5.40 19.36
CA GLY A 409 -1.02 6.26 18.89
C GLY A 409 -0.56 7.49 18.10
N ALA A 410 0.59 7.41 17.42
CA ALA A 410 1.13 8.53 16.64
C ALA A 410 0.16 9.04 15.54
N MET A 411 -0.70 8.14 15.01
CA MET A 411 -1.71 8.47 14.01
C MET A 411 -3.11 8.70 14.58
N LYS A 412 -3.28 8.65 15.91
CA LYS A 412 -4.57 8.79 16.59
C LYS A 412 -5.37 10.00 16.09
N GLU A 413 -4.80 11.20 16.18
CA GLU A 413 -5.48 12.44 15.83
C GLU A 413 -5.95 12.50 14.36
N LYS A 414 -5.30 11.76 13.48
CA LYS A 414 -5.66 11.69 12.06
C LYS A 414 -6.72 10.64 11.76
N LEU A 415 -6.83 9.60 12.58
CA LEU A 415 -7.64 8.42 12.28
C LEU A 415 -8.82 8.20 13.23
N GLN A 416 -8.79 8.77 14.46
CA GLN A 416 -9.82 8.48 15.48
C GLN A 416 -11.25 8.76 15.01
N ASP A 417 -11.45 9.78 14.18
CA ASP A 417 -12.77 10.15 13.66
C ASP A 417 -13.26 9.25 12.53
N LEU A 418 -12.38 8.41 11.98
CA LEU A 418 -12.69 7.44 10.93
C LEU A 418 -13.04 6.04 11.49
N LEU A 419 -12.85 5.81 12.78
CA LEU A 419 -13.09 4.51 13.40
C LEU A 419 -14.58 4.34 13.74
N LEU A 420 -15.08 3.13 13.51
CA LEU A 420 -16.46 2.76 13.79
C LEU A 420 -16.53 1.68 14.88
N PHE A 421 -17.52 1.84 15.77
CA PHE A 421 -17.84 0.91 16.84
C PHE A 421 -19.35 0.67 16.90
N TYR A 422 -19.77 -0.49 17.32
CA TYR A 422 -21.20 -0.79 17.45
C TYR A 422 -21.77 -0.10 18.69
N SER A 423 -22.91 0.57 18.55
CA SER A 423 -23.61 1.26 19.63
C SER A 423 -24.74 0.43 20.21
N SER A 424 -24.78 0.30 21.52
CA SER A 424 -25.84 -0.41 22.24
C SER A 424 -27.22 0.20 22.07
N THR A 425 -27.31 1.53 21.95
CA THR A 425 -28.59 2.26 21.81
C THR A 425 -28.99 2.49 20.37
N GLN A 426 -28.04 2.80 19.50
CA GLN A 426 -28.30 3.06 18.08
C GLN A 426 -28.46 1.77 17.26
N LYS A 427 -28.03 0.62 17.80
CA LYS A 427 -28.05 -0.70 17.13
C LYS A 427 -27.39 -0.70 15.76
N LYS A 428 -26.34 0.10 15.61
CA LYS A 428 -25.53 0.25 14.38
C LYS A 428 -24.12 0.73 14.72
N LEU A 429 -23.26 0.74 13.69
CA LEU A 429 -21.93 1.31 13.80
C LEU A 429 -21.98 2.85 13.92
N VAL A 430 -21.21 3.40 14.84
CA VAL A 430 -21.10 4.85 15.11
C VAL A 430 -19.64 5.25 15.28
N THR A 431 -19.34 6.54 15.05
CA THR A 431 -18.03 7.11 15.37
C THR A 431 -17.97 7.54 16.81
N LEU A 432 -16.75 7.79 17.32
CA LEU A 432 -16.55 8.38 18.65
C LEU A 432 -17.20 9.76 18.76
N GLY A 433 -17.11 10.58 17.69
CA GLY A 433 -17.73 11.89 17.62
C GLY A 433 -19.27 11.83 17.72
N GLU A 434 -19.89 10.87 17.03
CA GLU A 434 -21.34 10.64 17.10
C GLU A 434 -21.77 10.20 18.51
N TYR A 435 -20.98 9.33 19.18
CA TYR A 435 -21.23 8.93 20.56
C TYR A 435 -21.18 10.14 21.50
N VAL A 436 -20.09 10.91 21.45
CA VAL A 436 -19.89 12.08 22.32
C VAL A 436 -20.97 13.13 22.10
N SER A 437 -21.44 13.32 20.87
CA SER A 437 -22.53 14.28 20.56
C SER A 437 -23.88 13.93 21.21
N ARG A 438 -24.09 12.65 21.57
CA ARG A 438 -25.32 12.17 22.23
C ARG A 438 -25.18 12.02 23.75
N MET A 439 -23.96 12.21 24.28
CA MET A 439 -23.73 12.07 25.72
C MET A 439 -24.52 13.12 26.52
N PRO A 440 -25.18 12.74 27.63
CA PRO A 440 -25.70 13.70 28.58
C PRO A 440 -24.57 14.58 29.16
N GLU A 441 -24.87 15.82 29.52
CA GLU A 441 -23.87 16.77 30.04
C GLU A 441 -23.15 16.23 31.32
N GLU A 442 -23.86 15.46 32.14
CA GLU A 442 -23.35 14.88 33.37
C GLU A 442 -22.44 13.67 33.15
N GLN A 443 -22.49 13.06 31.94
CA GLN A 443 -21.68 11.88 31.63
C GLN A 443 -20.23 12.26 31.41
N LYS A 444 -19.33 11.65 32.19
CA LYS A 444 -17.90 11.94 32.16
C LYS A 444 -17.13 11.03 31.21
N TYR A 445 -17.60 9.82 31.01
CA TYR A 445 -16.85 8.75 30.34
C TYR A 445 -17.54 8.23 29.09
N ILE A 446 -16.72 7.78 28.14
CA ILE A 446 -17.15 6.95 27.02
C ILE A 446 -17.17 5.51 27.53
N TYR A 447 -18.36 4.93 27.71
CA TYR A 447 -18.50 3.56 28.17
C TYR A 447 -18.32 2.57 27.02
N TYR A 448 -17.53 1.53 27.27
CA TYR A 448 -17.33 0.42 26.33
C TYR A 448 -17.42 -0.92 27.03
N ALA A 449 -17.72 -1.96 26.26
CA ALA A 449 -17.66 -3.34 26.70
C ALA A 449 -17.13 -4.21 25.56
N SER A 450 -16.25 -5.16 25.86
CA SER A 450 -15.55 -5.98 24.88
C SER A 450 -16.07 -7.42 24.91
N GLY A 451 -16.02 -8.09 23.76
CA GLY A 451 -16.35 -9.49 23.62
C GLY A 451 -16.28 -9.97 22.17
N ASP A 452 -16.50 -11.27 21.96
CA ASP A 452 -16.30 -11.91 20.65
C ASP A 452 -17.37 -11.56 19.61
N SER A 453 -18.54 -11.07 20.02
CA SER A 453 -19.60 -10.64 19.12
C SER A 453 -20.52 -9.60 19.77
N VAL A 454 -21.29 -8.91 18.95
CA VAL A 454 -22.32 -7.96 19.41
C VAL A 454 -23.31 -8.64 20.38
N GLU A 455 -23.77 -9.85 20.02
CA GLU A 455 -24.69 -10.62 20.83
C GLU A 455 -24.09 -10.99 22.19
N ALA A 456 -22.83 -11.43 22.21
CA ALA A 456 -22.13 -11.79 23.46
C ALA A 456 -22.01 -10.58 24.38
N VAL A 457 -21.61 -9.42 23.86
CA VAL A 457 -21.47 -8.18 24.63
C VAL A 457 -22.84 -7.68 25.11
N ASP A 458 -23.87 -7.76 24.26
CA ASP A 458 -25.23 -7.30 24.61
C ASP A 458 -25.84 -8.07 25.78
N HIS A 459 -25.42 -9.30 26.01
CA HIS A 459 -25.91 -10.17 27.11
C HIS A 459 -24.98 -10.17 28.34
N LEU A 460 -23.94 -9.34 28.38
CA LEU A 460 -23.07 -9.25 29.55
C LEU A 460 -23.84 -8.68 30.76
N PRO A 461 -23.92 -9.41 31.89
CA PRO A 461 -24.66 -8.96 33.07
C PRO A 461 -24.17 -7.63 33.65
N GLN A 462 -22.88 -7.35 33.53
CA GLN A 462 -22.25 -6.11 34.02
C GLN A 462 -22.77 -4.85 33.33
N THR A 463 -23.35 -4.98 32.13
CA THR A 463 -23.89 -3.84 31.36
C THR A 463 -25.32 -3.46 31.73
N GLU A 464 -26.01 -4.28 32.54
CA GLU A 464 -27.42 -4.07 32.89
C GLU A 464 -27.68 -2.72 33.54
N LEU A 465 -26.84 -2.28 34.44
CA LEU A 465 -27.02 -1.01 35.16
C LEU A 465 -26.95 0.20 34.22
N LEU A 466 -26.01 0.22 33.27
CA LEU A 466 -25.89 1.29 32.28
C LEU A 466 -27.08 1.28 31.32
N LYS A 467 -27.53 0.10 30.88
CA LYS A 467 -28.70 -0.05 30.00
C LYS A 467 -29.99 0.44 30.67
N ASP A 468 -30.19 0.13 31.95
CA ASP A 468 -31.34 0.61 32.71
C ASP A 468 -31.36 2.13 32.84
N ARG A 469 -30.21 2.75 32.87
CA ARG A 469 -30.09 4.21 32.86
C ARG A 469 -30.11 4.81 31.44
N SER A 470 -30.37 3.98 30.42
CA SER A 470 -30.38 4.37 29.00
C SER A 470 -29.06 4.99 28.52
N MET A 471 -27.95 4.60 29.14
CA MET A 471 -26.63 5.06 28.74
C MET A 471 -26.10 4.23 27.58
N GLU A 472 -25.52 4.91 26.59
CA GLU A 472 -24.93 4.27 25.41
C GLU A 472 -23.60 3.61 25.76
N ILE A 473 -23.41 2.38 25.27
CA ILE A 473 -22.18 1.59 25.42
C ILE A 473 -21.66 1.27 24.02
N LEU A 474 -20.37 1.49 23.79
CA LEU A 474 -19.71 1.02 22.59
C LEU A 474 -19.29 -0.45 22.77
N TYR A 475 -19.61 -1.29 21.80
CA TYR A 475 -19.22 -2.69 21.80
C TYR A 475 -17.92 -2.85 21.01
N PHE A 476 -16.90 -3.31 21.71
CA PHE A 476 -15.59 -3.62 21.16
C PHE A 476 -15.54 -5.10 20.79
N THR A 477 -15.80 -5.38 19.51
CA THR A 477 -15.90 -6.75 18.99
C THR A 477 -14.68 -7.17 18.17
N ASP A 478 -13.77 -6.25 17.87
CA ASP A 478 -12.47 -6.54 17.29
C ASP A 478 -11.44 -6.71 18.43
N LYS A 479 -10.62 -7.74 18.36
CA LYS A 479 -9.60 -8.02 19.40
C LYS A 479 -8.62 -6.87 19.63
N THR A 480 -8.42 -6.02 18.63
CA THR A 480 -7.56 -4.84 18.75
C THR A 480 -8.23 -3.68 19.46
N ASP A 481 -9.56 -3.65 19.56
CA ASP A 481 -10.31 -2.57 20.21
C ASP A 481 -9.96 -2.44 21.68
N GLU A 482 -9.59 -3.53 22.33
CA GLU A 482 -9.22 -3.57 23.75
C GLU A 482 -8.04 -2.67 24.10
N PHE A 483 -7.18 -2.38 23.14
CA PHE A 483 -6.02 -1.51 23.33
C PHE A 483 -6.35 -0.01 23.15
N ILE A 484 -7.52 0.32 22.61
CA ILE A 484 -7.93 1.71 22.37
C ILE A 484 -7.96 2.54 23.66
N PRO A 485 -8.57 2.10 24.76
CA PRO A 485 -8.61 2.89 25.98
C PRO A 485 -7.23 3.25 26.53
N ASP A 486 -6.29 2.32 26.49
CA ASP A 486 -4.94 2.51 27.00
C ASP A 486 -4.09 3.43 26.12
N ILE A 487 -4.23 3.30 24.79
CA ILE A 487 -3.46 4.08 23.81
C ILE A 487 -4.09 5.47 23.61
N PHE A 488 -5.41 5.52 23.39
CA PHE A 488 -6.10 6.80 23.15
C PHE A 488 -6.26 7.62 24.42
N ARG A 489 -6.49 6.97 25.55
CA ARG A 489 -6.79 7.54 26.86
C ARG A 489 -8.07 8.37 26.87
N THR A 490 -8.18 9.34 25.97
CA THR A 490 -9.33 10.21 25.82
C THR A 490 -9.70 10.40 24.36
N TYR A 491 -10.93 10.77 24.11
CA TYR A 491 -11.39 11.38 22.88
C TYR A 491 -11.94 12.77 23.19
N GLY A 492 -11.29 13.81 22.70
CA GLY A 492 -11.51 15.17 23.25
C GLY A 492 -11.17 15.21 24.74
N ASP A 493 -12.13 15.68 25.54
CA ASP A 493 -12.04 15.75 27.02
C ASP A 493 -12.62 14.51 27.73
N LYS A 494 -13.15 13.54 26.99
CA LYS A 494 -13.83 12.36 27.53
C LYS A 494 -12.89 11.16 27.58
N ALA A 495 -12.70 10.60 28.78
CA ALA A 495 -11.93 9.37 28.99
C ALA A 495 -12.79 8.12 28.73
N PHE A 496 -12.13 7.03 28.37
CA PHE A 496 -12.79 5.73 28.22
C PHE A 496 -12.97 5.05 29.59
N ARG A 497 -14.10 4.37 29.78
CA ARG A 497 -14.40 3.58 30.97
C ARG A 497 -15.01 2.24 30.59
N SER A 498 -14.44 1.14 31.10
CA SER A 498 -15.04 -0.18 30.93
C SER A 498 -16.40 -0.27 31.63
N ALA A 499 -17.40 -0.75 30.93
CA ALA A 499 -18.70 -1.08 31.51
C ALA A 499 -18.68 -2.39 32.34
N VAL A 500 -17.64 -3.19 32.12
CA VAL A 500 -17.48 -4.53 32.69
C VAL A 500 -16.56 -4.49 33.90
N ASP A 501 -15.40 -3.83 33.78
CA ASP A 501 -14.35 -3.81 34.77
C ASP A 501 -14.36 -2.49 35.57
N GLY A 502 -14.02 -2.57 36.86
CA GLY A 502 -13.91 -1.41 37.74
C GLY A 502 -15.25 -0.77 38.14
N ASP A 503 -15.17 0.38 38.75
CA ASP A 503 -16.35 1.15 39.17
C ASP A 503 -16.84 2.04 38.03
N LEU A 504 -18.17 2.15 37.86
CA LEU A 504 -18.77 2.95 36.78
C LEU A 504 -18.75 4.46 37.08
N GLU A 505 -18.55 4.85 38.33
CA GLU A 505 -18.53 6.26 38.81
C GLU A 505 -19.78 7.05 38.43
N LEU A 506 -20.96 6.43 38.59
CA LEU A 506 -22.24 7.05 38.25
C LEU A 506 -22.79 8.00 39.34
N GLY A 507 -22.07 8.17 40.43
CA GLY A 507 -22.39 9.11 41.51
C GLY A 507 -23.45 8.65 42.52
N ASP A 508 -24.37 7.78 42.12
CA ASP A 508 -25.47 7.23 42.93
C ASP A 508 -25.37 5.72 43.14
N GLU A 509 -24.19 5.13 42.97
CA GLU A 509 -24.00 3.71 43.18
C GLU A 509 -24.21 3.39 44.67
N LYS A 510 -25.31 2.70 44.97
CA LYS A 510 -25.48 2.10 46.30
C LYS A 510 -24.42 1.01 46.42
N GLN A 511 -23.44 1.25 47.26
CA GLN A 511 -22.57 0.16 47.70
C GLN A 511 -23.45 -0.87 48.42
N PRO A 512 -23.39 -2.15 47.99
CA PRO A 512 -24.18 -3.19 48.65
C PRO A 512 -23.80 -3.25 50.11
N GLU A 513 -24.79 -3.37 50.98
CA GLU A 513 -24.57 -3.61 52.41
C GLU A 513 -23.92 -4.99 52.56
N THR A 514 -22.65 -5.03 52.80
CA THR A 514 -21.86 -6.27 52.87
C THR A 514 -21.68 -6.81 54.29
N ALA A 515 -21.96 -6.02 55.31
CA ALA A 515 -21.70 -6.41 56.70
C ALA A 515 -22.35 -7.74 57.10
N ASP A 516 -23.61 -7.97 56.69
CA ASP A 516 -24.35 -9.18 56.99
C ASP A 516 -23.99 -10.40 56.12
N HIS A 517 -23.26 -10.19 55.01
CA HIS A 517 -22.92 -11.21 54.02
C HIS A 517 -21.44 -11.59 53.97
N GLN A 518 -20.61 -10.93 54.78
CA GLN A 518 -19.15 -11.10 54.73
C GLN A 518 -18.71 -12.55 54.94
N GLU A 519 -19.32 -13.25 55.87
CA GLU A 519 -18.98 -14.66 56.14
C GLU A 519 -19.23 -15.58 54.91
N THR A 520 -20.25 -15.29 54.12
CA THR A 520 -20.54 -16.06 52.88
C THR A 520 -19.57 -15.71 51.78
N LEU A 521 -19.18 -14.44 51.66
CA LEU A 521 -18.14 -14.00 50.72
C LEU A 521 -16.77 -14.63 51.03
N ASP A 522 -16.41 -14.67 52.34
CA ASP A 522 -15.17 -15.30 52.82
C ASP A 522 -15.19 -16.82 52.54
N PHE A 523 -16.34 -17.49 52.77
CA PHE A 523 -16.53 -18.89 52.43
C PHE A 523 -16.33 -19.17 50.94
N LEU A 524 -16.88 -18.32 50.07
CA LEU A 524 -16.65 -18.43 48.61
C LEU A 524 -15.16 -18.30 48.29
N LYS A 525 -14.48 -17.31 48.85
CA LYS A 525 -13.05 -17.11 48.61
C LYS A 525 -12.21 -18.29 49.06
N GLU A 526 -12.50 -18.84 50.23
CA GLU A 526 -11.80 -20.00 50.81
C GLU A 526 -12.05 -21.26 49.95
N THR A 527 -13.31 -21.51 49.55
CA THR A 527 -13.71 -22.67 48.73
C THR A 527 -13.08 -22.63 47.35
N LEU A 528 -13.07 -21.49 46.68
CA LEU A 528 -12.57 -21.32 45.34
C LEU A 528 -11.04 -21.16 45.27
N GLY A 529 -10.43 -20.80 46.38
CA GLY A 529 -8.97 -20.75 46.56
C GLY A 529 -8.25 -19.82 45.56
N SER A 530 -7.22 -20.32 44.92
CA SER A 530 -6.38 -19.57 43.98
C SER A 530 -7.02 -19.33 42.61
N ARG A 531 -8.17 -19.94 42.31
CA ARG A 531 -8.89 -19.76 41.05
C ARG A 531 -9.54 -18.38 40.92
N VAL A 532 -9.74 -17.70 42.03
CA VAL A 532 -10.19 -16.31 42.12
C VAL A 532 -9.25 -15.51 42.99
N ASP A 533 -8.91 -14.30 42.54
CA ASP A 533 -8.07 -13.40 43.33
C ASP A 533 -8.84 -12.74 44.46
N GLN A 534 -10.10 -12.42 44.19
CA GLN A 534 -11.01 -11.76 45.14
C GLN A 534 -12.45 -12.19 44.91
N VAL A 535 -13.25 -12.16 45.97
CA VAL A 535 -14.72 -12.27 45.92
C VAL A 535 -15.30 -11.03 46.57
N LYS A 536 -16.21 -10.34 45.91
CA LYS A 536 -16.87 -9.14 46.44
C LYS A 536 -18.35 -9.08 46.03
N ALA A 537 -19.12 -8.30 46.79
CA ALA A 537 -20.49 -7.98 46.39
C ALA A 537 -20.48 -7.02 45.21
N SER A 538 -21.38 -7.26 44.25
CA SER A 538 -21.49 -6.44 43.04
C SER A 538 -22.43 -5.28 43.21
N SER A 539 -22.02 -4.10 42.70
CA SER A 539 -22.90 -2.94 42.54
C SER A 539 -23.59 -2.86 41.18
N LYS A 540 -23.18 -3.72 40.22
CA LYS A 540 -23.60 -3.67 38.83
C LYS A 540 -24.67 -4.68 38.45
N LEU A 541 -24.65 -5.85 39.10
CA LEU A 541 -25.56 -6.96 38.82
C LEU A 541 -26.98 -6.70 39.30
N LYS A 542 -27.97 -7.01 38.48
CA LYS A 542 -29.38 -6.93 38.81
C LYS A 542 -30.07 -8.29 38.72
N SER A 543 -30.11 -8.86 37.54
CA SER A 543 -30.82 -10.10 37.27
C SER A 543 -29.97 -11.37 37.40
N HIS A 544 -28.66 -11.25 37.32
CA HIS A 544 -27.73 -12.39 37.37
C HIS A 544 -27.10 -12.55 38.75
N PRO A 545 -26.78 -13.80 39.15
CA PRO A 545 -26.20 -14.06 40.47
C PRO A 545 -24.73 -13.69 40.58
N VAL A 546 -23.96 -13.85 39.53
CA VAL A 546 -22.51 -13.67 39.49
C VAL A 546 -22.00 -13.14 38.16
N CYS A 547 -20.84 -12.50 38.19
CA CYS A 547 -20.00 -12.24 37.04
C CYS A 547 -18.53 -12.28 37.44
N LEU A 548 -17.64 -12.39 36.43
CA LEU A 548 -16.21 -12.18 36.61
C LEU A 548 -15.83 -10.81 36.06
N THR A 549 -14.98 -10.11 36.80
CA THR A 549 -14.31 -8.89 36.36
C THR A 549 -12.81 -9.08 36.47
N SER A 550 -12.04 -8.41 35.62
CA SER A 550 -10.59 -8.38 35.71
C SER A 550 -10.17 -7.31 36.74
N GLY A 551 -9.01 -7.49 37.30
CA GLY A 551 -8.39 -6.45 38.13
C GLY A 551 -7.74 -5.38 37.26
N GLU A 552 -7.15 -4.37 37.90
CA GLU A 552 -6.35 -3.37 37.23
C GLU A 552 -5.22 -4.02 36.39
N GLY A 553 -5.03 -3.51 35.18
CA GLY A 553 -3.99 -3.93 34.24
C GLY A 553 -4.53 -4.76 33.08
N MET A 554 -4.43 -6.07 33.17
CA MET A 554 -4.82 -6.96 32.07
C MET A 554 -6.31 -7.32 32.13
N THR A 555 -7.00 -7.17 31.01
CA THR A 555 -8.40 -7.61 30.84
C THR A 555 -8.47 -9.06 30.34
N PHE A 556 -9.64 -9.68 30.40
CA PHE A 556 -9.87 -11.04 29.87
C PHE A 556 -9.71 -11.06 28.34
N GLU A 557 -10.09 -10.00 27.65
CA GLU A 557 -9.92 -9.91 26.20
C GLU A 557 -8.43 -9.77 25.82
N MET A 558 -7.63 -9.03 26.59
CA MET A 558 -6.18 -9.01 26.45
C MET A 558 -5.57 -10.40 26.69
N GLU A 559 -6.01 -11.12 27.73
CA GLU A 559 -5.59 -12.49 27.99
C GLU A 559 -5.85 -13.40 26.78
N LYS A 560 -7.06 -13.36 26.23
CA LYS A 560 -7.43 -14.12 25.02
C LYS A 560 -6.56 -13.75 23.81
N TYR A 561 -6.29 -12.47 23.64
CA TYR A 561 -5.44 -11.98 22.57
C TYR A 561 -4.01 -12.53 22.69
N PHE A 562 -3.39 -12.38 23.86
CA PHE A 562 -2.03 -12.87 24.09
C PHE A 562 -1.94 -14.40 24.03
N ALA A 563 -2.95 -15.11 24.49
CA ALA A 563 -3.02 -16.57 24.36
C ALA A 563 -3.04 -17.03 22.89
N ALA A 564 -3.63 -16.22 22.00
CA ALA A 564 -3.65 -16.53 20.56
C ALA A 564 -2.36 -16.15 19.82
N VAL A 565 -1.70 -15.03 20.24
CA VAL A 565 -0.54 -14.49 19.53
C VAL A 565 0.79 -14.97 20.12
N GLN A 566 0.86 -15.12 21.45
CA GLN A 566 2.07 -15.51 22.19
C GLN A 566 1.73 -16.50 23.32
N PRO A 567 1.31 -17.71 22.99
CA PRO A 567 0.83 -18.70 23.97
C PRO A 567 1.89 -19.07 25.03
N ASP A 568 3.16 -18.95 24.69
CA ASP A 568 4.29 -19.29 25.60
C ASP A 568 4.39 -18.34 26.81
N LEU A 569 3.83 -17.13 26.74
CA LEU A 569 3.87 -16.17 27.85
C LEU A 569 2.93 -16.54 29.00
N ALA A 570 1.92 -17.39 28.75
CA ALA A 570 0.93 -17.86 29.74
C ALA A 570 0.36 -16.77 30.66
N LEU A 571 0.13 -15.57 30.10
CA LEU A 571 -0.37 -14.41 30.83
C LEU A 571 -1.83 -14.63 31.22
N LYS A 572 -2.18 -14.34 32.48
CA LYS A 572 -3.55 -14.44 32.99
C LYS A 572 -3.95 -13.13 33.68
N ALA A 573 -5.15 -12.67 33.37
CA ALA A 573 -5.78 -11.57 34.07
C ALA A 573 -6.22 -12.01 35.47
N LYS A 574 -6.31 -11.08 36.39
CA LYS A 574 -6.89 -11.34 37.73
C LYS A 574 -8.36 -11.70 37.58
N ARG A 575 -8.83 -12.64 38.42
CA ARG A 575 -10.23 -13.07 38.48
C ARG A 575 -10.86 -12.53 39.73
N ILE A 576 -11.76 -11.58 39.59
CA ILE A 576 -12.58 -11.05 40.65
C ILE A 576 -13.99 -11.54 40.47
N LEU A 577 -14.47 -12.40 41.39
CA LEU A 577 -15.84 -12.89 41.37
C LEU A 577 -16.74 -11.86 42.04
N GLU A 578 -17.61 -11.24 41.27
CA GLU A 578 -18.64 -10.34 41.78
C GLU A 578 -19.95 -11.10 41.97
N VAL A 579 -20.54 -10.95 43.15
CA VAL A 579 -21.73 -11.69 43.56
C VAL A 579 -22.88 -10.72 43.84
N ASN A 580 -24.05 -11.03 43.29
CA ASN A 580 -25.27 -10.30 43.59
C ASN A 580 -25.89 -10.84 44.89
N VAL A 581 -25.69 -10.14 45.98
CA VAL A 581 -26.15 -10.54 47.34
C VAL A 581 -27.69 -10.52 47.46
N GLU A 582 -28.38 -9.81 46.59
CA GLU A 582 -29.86 -9.76 46.58
C GLU A 582 -30.49 -10.90 45.70
N HIS A 583 -29.68 -11.66 45.01
CA HIS A 583 -30.17 -12.72 44.11
C HIS A 583 -30.56 -13.97 44.89
N PRO A 584 -31.69 -14.66 44.55
CA PRO A 584 -32.13 -15.88 45.23
C PRO A 584 -31.09 -17.00 45.31
N ALA A 585 -30.22 -17.12 44.30
CA ALA A 585 -29.10 -18.08 44.31
C ALA A 585 -28.09 -17.81 45.43
N PHE A 586 -27.83 -16.53 45.74
CA PHE A 586 -26.99 -16.19 46.88
C PHE A 586 -27.63 -16.53 48.20
N ALA A 587 -28.92 -16.25 48.38
CA ALA A 587 -29.68 -16.65 49.56
C ALA A 587 -29.67 -18.17 49.77
N ALA A 588 -29.79 -18.94 48.67
CA ALA A 588 -29.67 -20.40 48.71
C ALA A 588 -28.28 -20.89 49.14
N LEU A 589 -27.23 -20.23 48.63
CA LEU A 589 -25.84 -20.49 49.05
C LEU A 589 -25.61 -20.20 50.51
N GLU A 590 -26.10 -19.07 50.97
CA GLU A 590 -25.95 -18.62 52.37
C GLU A 590 -26.66 -19.57 53.33
N SER A 591 -27.86 -20.01 52.99
CA SER A 591 -28.61 -21.05 53.74
C SER A 591 -27.85 -22.38 53.72
N ALA A 592 -27.37 -22.81 52.58
CA ALA A 592 -26.64 -24.08 52.45
C ALA A 592 -25.31 -24.06 53.22
N ARG A 593 -24.61 -22.92 53.25
CA ARG A 593 -23.38 -22.76 54.07
C ARG A 593 -23.57 -23.16 55.51
N ILE A 594 -24.72 -22.85 56.06
CA ILE A 594 -25.06 -23.15 57.46
C ILE A 594 -25.58 -24.56 57.64
N THR A 595 -26.42 -25.04 56.73
CA THR A 595 -27.19 -26.30 56.88
C THR A 595 -26.53 -27.51 56.22
N ASP A 596 -25.85 -27.32 55.09
CA ASP A 596 -25.18 -28.35 54.27
C ASP A 596 -23.94 -27.79 53.58
N PRO A 597 -22.81 -27.70 54.28
CA PRO A 597 -21.57 -27.09 53.74
C PRO A 597 -21.07 -27.76 52.46
N ASP A 598 -21.29 -29.07 52.25
CA ASP A 598 -20.86 -29.77 51.04
C ASP A 598 -21.70 -29.35 49.84
N ARG A 599 -22.99 -29.11 50.02
CA ARG A 599 -23.86 -28.54 49.01
C ARG A 599 -23.47 -27.08 48.69
N ALA A 600 -23.13 -26.33 49.70
CA ALA A 600 -22.66 -24.96 49.53
C ALA A 600 -21.36 -24.88 48.69
N LYS A 601 -20.42 -25.81 48.85
CA LYS A 601 -19.22 -25.94 48.00
C LYS A 601 -19.58 -26.20 46.54
N LYS A 602 -20.56 -27.08 46.29
CA LYS A 602 -21.07 -27.34 44.93
C LYS A 602 -21.67 -26.08 44.32
N TYR A 603 -22.41 -25.30 45.04
CA TYR A 603 -22.98 -24.04 44.59
C TYR A 603 -21.86 -23.03 44.25
N ALA A 604 -20.81 -22.93 45.08
CA ALA A 604 -19.68 -22.09 44.82
C ALA A 604 -18.97 -22.45 43.48
N GLU A 605 -18.74 -23.74 43.25
CA GLU A 605 -18.16 -24.25 42.00
C GLU A 605 -19.01 -23.93 40.78
N ILE A 606 -20.33 -24.13 40.91
CA ILE A 606 -21.27 -23.82 39.83
C ILE A 606 -21.27 -22.34 39.49
N LEU A 607 -21.31 -21.47 40.48
CA LEU A 607 -21.30 -20.03 40.32
C LEU A 607 -20.03 -19.55 39.61
N LEU A 608 -18.86 -20.07 40.00
CA LEU A 608 -17.60 -19.73 39.33
C LEU A 608 -17.59 -20.17 37.87
N ASN A 609 -17.98 -21.42 37.59
CA ASN A 609 -18.00 -21.94 36.23
C ASN A 609 -19.00 -21.18 35.33
N GLN A 610 -20.15 -20.78 35.87
CA GLN A 610 -21.13 -19.93 35.17
C GLN A 610 -20.51 -18.55 34.86
N ALA A 611 -19.85 -17.93 35.83
CA ALA A 611 -19.19 -16.64 35.62
C ALA A 611 -18.08 -16.72 34.57
N MET A 612 -17.31 -17.82 34.54
CA MET A 612 -16.29 -18.07 33.49
C MET A 612 -16.91 -18.22 32.12
N LEU A 613 -18.00 -18.98 31.97
CA LEU A 613 -18.71 -19.13 30.70
C LEU A 613 -19.24 -17.79 30.18
N ILE A 614 -19.83 -16.98 31.05
CA ILE A 614 -20.33 -15.65 30.70
C ILE A 614 -19.19 -14.73 30.24
N ALA A 615 -18.02 -14.82 30.89
CA ALA A 615 -16.83 -14.08 30.51
C ALA A 615 -16.15 -14.61 29.22
N GLY A 616 -16.66 -15.70 28.65
CA GLY A 616 -16.06 -16.34 27.47
C GLY A 616 -14.70 -16.98 27.77
N LEU A 617 -14.47 -17.38 29.03
CA LEU A 617 -13.26 -18.07 29.44
C LEU A 617 -13.47 -19.60 29.39
N PRO A 618 -12.44 -20.37 29.06
CA PRO A 618 -12.54 -21.82 29.02
C PRO A 618 -12.70 -22.40 30.43
N LEU A 619 -13.56 -23.40 30.58
CA LEU A 619 -13.63 -24.18 31.81
C LEU A 619 -12.45 -25.14 31.89
N GLU A 620 -11.88 -25.35 33.08
CA GLU A 620 -10.79 -26.31 33.30
C GLU A 620 -11.27 -27.75 33.03
N ASN A 621 -12.48 -28.08 33.50
CA ASN A 621 -13.10 -29.39 33.29
C ASN A 621 -14.62 -29.26 33.02
N PRO A 622 -15.03 -29.18 31.74
CA PRO A 622 -16.45 -29.09 31.39
C PRO A 622 -17.30 -30.29 31.86
N SER A 623 -16.71 -31.48 31.94
CA SER A 623 -17.41 -32.70 32.39
C SER A 623 -17.75 -32.61 33.88
N ASP A 624 -16.82 -32.19 34.72
CA ASP A 624 -17.07 -32.02 36.17
C ASP A 624 -18.16 -30.97 36.41
N TYR A 625 -18.18 -29.89 35.63
CA TYR A 625 -19.23 -28.88 35.71
C TYR A 625 -20.61 -29.48 35.38
N THR A 626 -20.72 -30.31 34.33
CA THR A 626 -21.93 -31.00 33.95
C THR A 626 -22.39 -31.93 35.06
N ASP A 627 -21.50 -32.73 35.64
CA ASP A 627 -21.79 -33.65 36.74
C ASP A 627 -22.29 -32.92 37.99
N LEU A 628 -21.67 -31.75 38.30
CA LEU A 628 -22.14 -30.88 39.40
C LEU A 628 -23.59 -30.41 39.19
N ILE A 629 -23.91 -29.91 38.00
CA ILE A 629 -25.28 -29.48 37.66
C ILE A 629 -26.27 -30.65 37.79
N CYS A 630 -25.93 -31.80 37.21
CA CYS A 630 -26.80 -32.99 37.28
C CYS A 630 -26.98 -33.51 38.72
N SER A 631 -26.00 -33.32 39.59
CA SER A 631 -26.08 -33.72 41.00
C SER A 631 -27.14 -32.95 41.80
N LEU A 632 -27.56 -31.76 41.32
CA LEU A 632 -28.60 -30.96 41.95
C LEU A 632 -30.03 -31.45 41.68
N TRP A 633 -30.21 -32.33 40.70
CA TRP A 633 -31.53 -32.89 40.34
C TRP A 633 -31.89 -34.15 41.15
N LYS A 634 -30.95 -34.58 41.98
CA LYS A 634 -31.16 -35.67 42.94
C LYS A 634 -31.47 -35.10 44.29
#